data_fc7ff8d06f2a18e286f4df6ebe45138e
#
_entry.id   fc7ff8d06f2a18e286f4df6ebe45138e
#
_cell.length_a   1.000
_cell.length_b   1.000
_cell.length_c   1.000
_cell.angle_alpha   90.00
_cell.angle_beta   90.00
_cell.angle_gamma   90.00
#
_symmetry.space_group_name_H-M   'P 1'
#
loop_
_entity.id
_entity.type
_entity.pdbx_description
1 polymer ?
#
loop_
_entity_poly.entity_id
_entity_poly.type
_entity_poly.pdbx_seq_one_letter_code
_entity_poly.pdbx_strand_id
1 'polypeptide(L)'
;MTRAILLPVGRNWYALPPVALQEIVAGPVVTDVPTAPPTVRGLFNVRGQIVPLLDTGALLGLEPTAACPFAVVVQTARGPAGLAVTGMPEPAELAWLVGPTRARGTVGAYAAGERVAVMLDPLALLAQLHPPGGR
;
A
#
# COMPACT_ATOMS: atom_id res chain seq x y z
N MET A 1 -21.26 5.35 -7.19
CA MET A 1 -20.45 4.65 -6.20
C MET A 1 -19.33 3.88 -6.85
N THR A 2 -18.19 3.85 -6.23
CA THR A 2 -16.99 3.25 -6.80
C THR A 2 -16.54 2.09 -5.94
N ARG A 3 -16.26 0.94 -6.55
CA ARG A 3 -15.72 -0.21 -5.82
C ARG A 3 -14.25 0.02 -5.51
N ALA A 4 -13.84 -0.45 -4.34
CA ALA A 4 -12.47 -0.32 -3.88
C ALA A 4 -12.12 -1.47 -2.94
N ILE A 5 -10.83 -1.64 -2.70
CA ILE A 5 -10.33 -2.55 -1.67
C ILE A 5 -9.79 -1.67 -0.55
N LEU A 6 -10.34 -1.82 0.64
CA LEU A 6 -9.88 -1.07 1.81
C LEU A 6 -8.69 -1.76 2.44
N LEU A 7 -7.68 -0.96 2.77
CA LEU A 7 -6.44 -1.42 3.39
C LEU A 7 -6.32 -0.75 4.75
N PRO A 8 -6.33 -1.52 5.85
CA PRO A 8 -6.07 -0.93 7.16
C PRO A 8 -4.57 -0.75 7.35
N VAL A 9 -4.16 0.47 7.71
CA VAL A 9 -2.77 0.79 8.04
C VAL A 9 -2.79 1.57 9.34
N GLY A 10 -2.51 0.88 10.45
CA GLY A 10 -2.64 1.45 11.77
C GLY A 10 -4.08 1.83 12.05
N ARG A 11 -4.29 3.09 12.32
CA ARG A 11 -5.64 3.61 12.63
C ARG A 11 -6.35 4.15 11.40
N ASN A 12 -5.68 4.16 10.27
CA ASN A 12 -6.20 4.77 9.05
C ASN A 12 -6.65 3.73 8.07
N TRP A 13 -7.60 4.12 7.23
CA TRP A 13 -8.06 3.30 6.12
C TRP A 13 -7.62 3.93 4.81
N TYR A 14 -7.08 3.09 3.94
CA TYR A 14 -6.71 3.48 2.60
C TYR A 14 -7.51 2.64 1.63
N ALA A 15 -7.55 3.05 0.38
CA ALA A 15 -8.31 2.35 -0.63
C ALA A 15 -7.46 2.18 -1.88
N LEU A 16 -7.64 1.03 -2.55
CA LEU A 16 -7.05 0.77 -3.85
C LEU A 16 -8.15 0.52 -4.86
N PRO A 17 -7.98 0.98 -6.10
CA PRO A 17 -8.84 0.49 -7.18
C PRO A 17 -8.66 -1.02 -7.29
N PRO A 18 -9.74 -1.80 -7.47
CA PRO A 18 -9.60 -3.26 -7.55
C PRO A 18 -8.63 -3.73 -8.62
N VAL A 19 -8.55 -3.00 -9.72
CA VAL A 19 -7.65 -3.34 -10.83
C VAL A 19 -6.18 -3.27 -10.43
N ALA A 20 -5.84 -2.51 -9.40
CA ALA A 20 -4.45 -2.39 -8.94
C ALA A 20 -4.02 -3.54 -8.05
N LEU A 21 -4.96 -4.29 -7.49
CA LEU A 21 -4.68 -5.39 -6.60
C LEU A 21 -4.36 -6.64 -7.42
N GLN A 22 -3.18 -7.21 -7.19
CA GLN A 22 -2.82 -8.48 -7.83
C GLN A 22 -3.07 -9.65 -6.91
N GLU A 23 -2.69 -9.52 -5.65
CA GLU A 23 -2.75 -10.63 -4.72
C GLU A 23 -2.68 -10.13 -3.29
N ILE A 24 -3.27 -10.87 -2.37
CA ILE A 24 -3.13 -10.65 -0.93
C ILE A 24 -2.39 -11.85 -0.37
N VAL A 25 -1.27 -11.60 0.31
CA VAL A 25 -0.45 -12.65 0.92
C VAL A 25 -0.59 -12.57 2.42
N ALA A 26 -1.10 -13.64 3.04
CA ALA A 26 -1.22 -13.73 4.48
C ALA A 26 0.12 -14.18 5.07
N GLY A 27 0.54 -13.53 6.15
CA GLY A 27 1.75 -13.92 6.86
C GLY A 27 3.01 -13.93 6.01
N PRO A 28 3.33 -12.84 5.31
CA PRO A 28 4.51 -12.84 4.46
C PRO A 28 5.77 -13.13 5.27
N VAL A 29 6.63 -14.00 4.73
CA VAL A 29 7.93 -14.30 5.33
C VAL A 29 8.93 -13.35 4.72
N VAL A 30 9.46 -12.45 5.54
CA VAL A 30 10.27 -11.33 5.08
C VAL A 30 11.73 -11.54 5.39
N THR A 31 12.59 -11.33 4.39
CA THR A 31 14.04 -11.33 4.55
C THR A 31 14.52 -9.88 4.54
N ASP A 32 15.23 -9.48 5.59
CA ASP A 32 15.75 -8.13 5.69
C ASP A 32 16.78 -7.85 4.61
N VAL A 33 16.77 -6.61 4.12
CA VAL A 33 17.80 -6.12 3.20
C VAL A 33 18.64 -5.11 3.97
N PRO A 34 19.91 -5.42 4.28
CA PRO A 34 20.78 -4.48 4.97
C PRO A 34 20.89 -3.17 4.18
N THR A 35 20.92 -2.06 4.90
CA THR A 35 21.05 -0.72 4.34
C THR A 35 19.87 -0.25 3.47
N ALA A 36 18.76 -1.00 3.46
CA ALA A 36 17.57 -0.56 2.75
C ALA A 36 16.97 0.68 3.43
N PRO A 37 16.31 1.57 2.68
CA PRO A 37 15.65 2.72 3.28
C PRO A 37 14.49 2.29 4.19
N PRO A 38 14.06 3.16 5.12
CA PRO A 38 12.98 2.82 6.05
C PRO A 38 11.66 2.43 5.39
N THR A 39 11.47 2.82 4.13
CA THR A 39 10.28 2.47 3.38
C THR A 39 10.27 1.02 2.92
N VAL A 40 11.40 0.33 2.99
CA VAL A 40 11.52 -1.07 2.57
C VAL A 40 11.66 -1.95 3.81
N ARG A 41 10.72 -2.85 4.03
CA ARG A 41 10.80 -3.81 5.13
C ARG A 41 11.69 -5.00 4.81
N GLY A 42 11.82 -5.33 3.53
CA GLY A 42 12.62 -6.45 3.09
C GLY A 42 12.09 -7.05 1.81
N LEU A 43 12.41 -8.32 1.58
CA LEU A 43 11.98 -9.06 0.42
C LEU A 43 11.14 -10.27 0.86
N PHE A 44 10.18 -10.65 0.05
CA PHE A 44 9.40 -11.86 0.30
C PHE A 44 9.08 -12.55 -1.01
N ASN A 45 8.72 -13.82 -0.93
CA ASN A 45 8.46 -14.64 -2.10
C ASN A 45 6.97 -14.64 -2.41
N VAL A 46 6.63 -14.35 -3.68
CA VAL A 46 5.25 -14.41 -4.16
C VAL A 46 5.27 -15.33 -5.38
N ARG A 47 4.78 -16.53 -5.21
CA ARG A 47 4.67 -17.52 -6.30
C ARG A 47 6.00 -17.74 -7.03
N GLY A 48 7.10 -17.80 -6.28
CA GLY A 48 8.42 -18.02 -6.83
C GLY A 48 9.14 -16.76 -7.28
N GLN A 49 8.50 -15.60 -7.18
CA GLN A 49 9.11 -14.33 -7.53
C GLN A 49 9.48 -13.56 -6.25
N ILE A 50 10.68 -12.99 -6.26
CA ILE A 50 11.13 -12.16 -5.13
C ILE A 50 10.57 -10.76 -5.31
N VAL A 51 9.86 -10.30 -4.29
CA VAL A 51 9.10 -9.04 -4.35
C VAL A 51 9.49 -8.18 -3.14
N PRO A 52 9.75 -6.89 -3.33
CA PRO A 52 10.00 -6.01 -2.19
C PRO A 52 8.72 -5.81 -1.37
N LEU A 53 8.86 -5.86 -0.05
CA LEU A 53 7.78 -5.53 0.87
C LEU A 53 8.05 -4.15 1.42
N LEU A 54 7.10 -3.25 1.22
CA LEU A 54 7.24 -1.85 1.55
C LEU A 54 6.45 -1.53 2.81
N ASP A 55 6.98 -0.63 3.61
CA ASP A 55 6.29 -0.13 4.78
C ASP A 55 5.32 0.96 4.34
N THR A 56 4.05 0.62 4.32
CA THR A 56 3.02 1.54 3.82
C THR A 56 2.94 2.80 4.68
N GLY A 57 3.05 2.65 6.00
CA GLY A 57 3.05 3.80 6.89
C GLY A 57 4.18 4.76 6.56
N ALA A 58 5.40 4.24 6.41
CA ALA A 58 6.55 5.06 6.08
C ALA A 58 6.42 5.72 4.71
N LEU A 59 5.87 5.00 3.72
CA LEU A 59 5.63 5.58 2.39
C LEU A 59 4.70 6.79 2.45
N LEU A 60 3.75 6.76 3.35
CA LEU A 60 2.76 7.82 3.49
C LEU A 60 3.18 8.91 4.48
N GLY A 61 4.41 8.82 5.00
CA GLY A 61 4.89 9.80 5.97
C GLY A 61 4.33 9.60 7.37
N LEU A 62 3.84 8.41 7.66
CA LEU A 62 3.29 8.06 8.97
C LEU A 62 4.30 7.23 9.75
N GLU A 63 3.92 6.85 10.97
CA GLU A 63 4.72 5.93 11.75
C GLU A 63 4.90 4.62 10.99
N PRO A 64 6.08 4.00 11.10
CA PRO A 64 6.30 2.70 10.48
C PRO A 64 5.28 1.68 10.98
N THR A 65 4.89 0.79 10.07
CA THR A 65 3.94 -0.27 10.39
C THR A 65 4.61 -1.30 11.31
N ALA A 66 4.09 -1.46 12.53
CA ALA A 66 4.72 -2.35 13.51
C ALA A 66 4.59 -3.82 13.13
N ALA A 67 3.41 -4.22 12.70
CA ALA A 67 3.13 -5.60 12.31
C ALA A 67 2.68 -5.65 10.86
N CYS A 68 2.90 -6.78 10.22
CA CYS A 68 2.49 -6.98 8.83
C CYS A 68 1.83 -8.35 8.69
N PRO A 69 0.58 -8.51 9.18
CA PRO A 69 -0.11 -9.79 9.00
C PRO A 69 -0.49 -10.08 7.56
N PHE A 70 -0.58 -9.06 6.71
CA PHE A 70 -0.88 -9.24 5.28
C PHE A 70 -0.04 -8.30 4.44
N ALA A 71 0.28 -8.76 3.23
CA ALA A 71 0.89 -7.92 2.21
C ALA A 71 -0.05 -7.85 1.02
N VAL A 72 -0.25 -6.66 0.48
CA VAL A 72 -1.07 -6.42 -0.70
C VAL A 72 -0.13 -6.21 -1.88
N VAL A 73 -0.16 -7.10 -2.84
CA VAL A 73 0.74 -7.03 -4.00
C VAL A 73 0.09 -6.20 -5.09
N VAL A 74 0.82 -5.18 -5.53
CA VAL A 74 0.39 -4.27 -6.59
C VAL A 74 1.47 -4.22 -7.67
N GLN A 75 1.07 -3.87 -8.88
CA GLN A 75 2.00 -3.71 -9.99
C GLN A 75 2.56 -2.30 -10.01
N THR A 76 3.87 -2.20 -10.22
CA THR A 76 4.54 -0.92 -10.40
C THR A 76 5.18 -0.89 -11.78
N ALA A 77 5.76 0.26 -12.14
CA ALA A 77 6.48 0.39 -13.41
C ALA A 77 7.69 -0.55 -13.48
N ARG A 78 8.19 -1.04 -12.34
CA ARG A 78 9.37 -1.91 -12.29
C ARG A 78 9.05 -3.34 -11.85
N GLY A 79 7.78 -3.68 -11.79
CA GLY A 79 7.37 -5.01 -11.38
C GLY A 79 6.47 -4.96 -10.14
N PRO A 80 6.15 -6.11 -9.57
CA PRO A 80 5.27 -6.15 -8.40
C PRO A 80 5.97 -5.65 -7.15
N ALA A 81 5.18 -5.08 -6.25
CA ALA A 81 5.64 -4.69 -4.91
C ALA A 81 4.54 -5.00 -3.91
N GLY A 82 4.92 -5.35 -2.70
CA GLY A 82 3.97 -5.60 -1.62
C GLY A 82 3.85 -4.39 -0.71
N LEU A 83 2.63 -4.08 -0.34
CA LEU A 83 2.33 -3.05 0.64
C LEU A 83 1.96 -3.73 1.95
N ALA A 84 2.70 -3.43 3.01
CA ALA A 84 2.41 -3.98 4.32
C ALA A 84 1.13 -3.33 4.87
N VAL A 85 0.20 -4.15 5.34
CA VAL A 85 -1.03 -3.66 5.96
C VAL A 85 -1.22 -4.34 7.32
N THR A 86 -1.97 -3.70 8.19
CA THR A 86 -2.08 -4.12 9.59
C THR A 86 -3.29 -5.02 9.85
N GLY A 87 -4.08 -5.29 8.84
CA GLY A 87 -5.23 -6.18 8.96
C GLY A 87 -5.70 -6.65 7.60
N MET A 88 -6.74 -7.46 7.60
CA MET A 88 -7.28 -8.03 6.37
C MET A 88 -7.84 -6.92 5.47
N PRO A 89 -7.39 -6.84 4.21
CA PRO A 89 -8.05 -5.99 3.23
C PRO A 89 -9.48 -6.45 2.99
N GLU A 90 -10.36 -5.50 2.72
CA GLU A 90 -11.77 -5.83 2.50
C GLU A 90 -12.38 -5.01 1.36
N PRO A 91 -13.28 -5.61 0.57
CA PRO A 91 -13.95 -4.86 -0.47
C PRO A 91 -14.94 -3.87 0.13
N ALA A 92 -15.10 -2.74 -0.54
CA ALA A 92 -16.04 -1.72 -0.11
C ALA A 92 -16.47 -0.87 -1.28
N GLU A 93 -17.51 -0.08 -1.07
CA GLU A 93 -17.92 0.93 -2.05
C GLU A 93 -17.67 2.31 -1.48
N LEU A 94 -17.05 3.15 -2.30
CA LEU A 94 -16.80 4.54 -1.94
C LEU A 94 -17.99 5.37 -2.38
N ALA A 95 -18.58 6.11 -1.44
CA ALA A 95 -19.83 6.82 -1.68
C ALA A 95 -19.59 8.19 -2.31
N TRP A 96 -18.83 9.06 -1.64
CA TRP A 96 -18.57 10.39 -2.17
C TRP A 96 -17.22 10.89 -1.69
N LEU A 97 -16.70 11.88 -2.41
CA LEU A 97 -15.45 12.55 -2.07
C LEU A 97 -15.69 13.43 -0.84
N VAL A 98 -14.94 13.16 0.23
CA VAL A 98 -14.98 13.94 1.44
C VAL A 98 -14.12 15.20 1.29
N GLY A 99 -12.93 15.05 0.71
CA GLY A 99 -12.05 16.16 0.49
C GLY A 99 -10.71 15.75 -0.10
N PRO A 100 -9.88 16.74 -0.41
CA PRO A 100 -8.56 16.47 -0.97
C PRO A 100 -7.60 15.96 0.10
N THR A 101 -6.52 15.32 -0.34
CA THR A 101 -5.46 14.84 0.53
C THR A 101 -4.13 15.42 0.06
N ARG A 102 -3.17 15.58 0.99
CA ARG A 102 -1.89 16.21 0.69
C ARG A 102 -0.75 15.22 0.56
N ALA A 103 -0.92 14.02 1.12
CA ALA A 103 0.15 13.05 1.07
C ALA A 103 0.41 12.62 -0.38
N ARG A 104 1.69 12.53 -0.72
CA ARG A 104 2.08 12.10 -2.06
C ARG A 104 1.60 10.67 -2.30
N GLY A 105 1.08 10.41 -3.48
CA GLY A 105 0.55 9.10 -3.81
C GLY A 105 -0.89 8.90 -3.38
N THR A 106 -1.55 9.95 -2.91
CA THR A 106 -2.98 9.88 -2.55
C THR A 106 -3.80 10.72 -3.53
N VAL A 107 -5.05 10.33 -3.71
CA VAL A 107 -5.94 10.98 -4.68
C VAL A 107 -7.03 11.80 -4.00
N GLY A 108 -7.43 11.40 -2.81
CA GLY A 108 -8.48 12.09 -2.07
C GLY A 108 -9.05 11.19 -1.00
N ALA A 109 -9.84 11.77 -0.12
CA ALA A 109 -10.51 11.04 0.95
C ALA A 109 -11.97 10.81 0.59
N TYR A 110 -12.44 9.59 0.75
CA TYR A 110 -13.78 9.18 0.36
C TYR A 110 -14.52 8.54 1.53
N ALA A 111 -15.82 8.71 1.55
CA ALA A 111 -16.66 8.03 2.53
C ALA A 111 -16.86 6.58 2.11
N ALA A 112 -16.65 5.67 3.05
CA ALA A 112 -16.81 4.23 2.85
C ALA A 112 -17.59 3.68 4.05
N GLY A 113 -18.92 3.73 3.96
CA GLY A 113 -19.78 3.44 5.10
C GLY A 113 -19.54 4.46 6.21
N GLU A 114 -19.18 3.99 7.39
CA GLU A 114 -18.87 4.86 8.52
C GLU A 114 -17.40 5.25 8.58
N ARG A 115 -16.62 4.81 7.63
CA ARG A 115 -15.19 5.07 7.57
C ARG A 115 -14.88 6.14 6.54
N VAL A 116 -13.71 6.73 6.69
CA VAL A 116 -13.14 7.59 5.66
C VAL A 116 -11.89 6.89 5.17
N ALA A 117 -11.81 6.65 3.88
CA ALA A 117 -10.68 5.97 3.26
C ALA A 117 -9.98 6.91 2.28
N VAL A 118 -8.64 6.92 2.34
CA VAL A 118 -7.82 7.73 1.44
C VAL A 118 -7.46 6.86 0.24
N MET A 119 -7.89 7.28 -0.94
CA MET A 119 -7.59 6.55 -2.17
C MET A 119 -6.12 6.71 -2.52
N LEU A 120 -5.46 5.59 -2.78
CA LEU A 120 -4.06 5.56 -3.20
C LEU A 120 -3.96 5.48 -4.72
N ASP A 121 -2.93 6.12 -5.23
CA ASP A 121 -2.46 5.92 -6.59
C ASP A 121 -1.16 5.12 -6.47
N PRO A 122 -1.19 3.79 -6.69
CA PRO A 122 0.00 2.97 -6.46
C PRO A 122 1.20 3.39 -7.29
N LEU A 123 1.00 3.79 -8.54
CA LEU A 123 2.11 4.20 -9.38
C LEU A 123 2.78 5.46 -8.83
N ALA A 124 1.99 6.44 -8.44
CA ALA A 124 2.53 7.69 -7.88
C ALA A 124 3.15 7.45 -6.50
N LEU A 125 2.51 6.63 -5.67
CA LEU A 125 3.02 6.31 -4.35
C LEU A 125 4.38 5.64 -4.44
N LEU A 126 4.51 4.66 -5.34
CA LEU A 126 5.72 3.85 -5.45
C LEU A 126 6.79 4.49 -6.31
N ALA A 127 6.46 5.53 -7.06
CA ALA A 127 7.45 6.31 -7.79
C ALA A 127 8.48 6.95 -6.84
N GLN A 128 8.10 7.16 -5.59
CA GLN A 128 9.00 7.74 -4.58
C GLN A 128 10.20 6.86 -4.28
N LEU A 129 10.12 5.56 -4.58
CA LEU A 129 11.19 4.61 -4.30
C LEU A 129 12.31 4.67 -5.32
N HIS A 130 12.07 5.35 -6.42
CA HIS A 130 13.02 5.45 -7.52
C HIS A 130 13.37 6.91 -7.75
N PRO A 131 14.33 7.44 -6.98
CA PRO A 131 14.69 8.84 -7.12
C PRO A 131 15.18 9.14 -8.53
N PRO A 132 15.01 10.39 -8.96
CA PRO A 132 15.50 10.82 -10.26
C PRO A 132 16.97 10.47 -10.43
N GLY A 133 17.35 10.06 -11.63
CA GLY A 133 18.71 9.65 -11.90
C GLY A 133 18.97 8.18 -11.65
N GLY A 134 18.03 7.46 -11.04
CA GLY A 134 17.98 6.01 -10.95
C GLY A 134 19.30 5.26 -10.92
N ARG A 135 20.07 5.46 -9.90
CA ARG A 135 21.33 4.70 -9.77
C ARG A 135 21.13 3.51 -8.92
#